data_e07ac137ebc5641ccb0b8dd3a60877e7
#
_entry.id   e07ac137ebc5641ccb0b8dd3a60877e7
#
_cell.length_a   1.000
_cell.length_b   1.000
_cell.length_c   1.000
_cell.angle_alpha   90.00
_cell.angle_beta   90.00
_cell.angle_gamma   90.00
#
_symmetry.space_group_name_H-M   'P 1'
#
loop_
_entity.id
_entity.type
_entity.pdbx_description
1 polymer ?
#
loop_
_entity_poly.entity_id
_entity_poly.type
_entity_poly.pdbx_seq_one_letter_code
_entity_poly.pdbx_strand_id
1 'polypeptide(L)'
;MSQPEPHITVTDLTMAYGSYVLQHDLSFTVNRGDIFIIMGGSGCGKSTLLRHLVGLKEPAKGKVEYGSTNFWDAEPEERDRLMRGVGILYQSGALWSSMTLAENIAMPLREYTGLSAAEIREIVSLKLALVGLAGFDDYYPSEISGGMKKRAGLARAMALDPEILFFDEPSAGLDPVSAKLLDDLILELRDSLGSTIVVVTHELASIFAIGNNSVFLDPDSKTMIAQGDPTILLKECSDPKVQTFLRRGISA
;
A
#
# COMPACT_ATOMS: atom_id res chain seq x y z
N MET A 1 0.51 -11.94 -24.95
CA MET A 1 0.50 -11.37 -23.60
C MET A 1 1.10 -12.42 -22.69
N SER A 2 2.19 -12.12 -21.97
CA SER A 2 2.73 -13.00 -20.94
C SER A 2 1.65 -13.21 -19.86
N GLN A 3 1.58 -14.41 -19.27
CA GLN A 3 0.70 -14.63 -18.13
C GLN A 3 1.12 -13.68 -16.98
N PRO A 4 0.16 -13.13 -16.21
CA PRO A 4 0.49 -12.30 -15.06
C PRO A 4 1.36 -13.09 -14.08
N GLU A 5 2.47 -12.48 -13.66
CA GLU A 5 3.43 -13.11 -12.74
C GLU A 5 3.03 -12.78 -11.29
N PRO A 6 2.74 -13.77 -10.44
CA PRO A 6 2.44 -13.53 -9.04
C PRO A 6 3.59 -12.85 -8.29
N HIS A 7 3.31 -11.78 -7.56
CA HIS A 7 4.25 -11.11 -6.67
C HIS A 7 3.96 -11.42 -5.21
N ILE A 8 2.66 -11.38 -4.83
CA ILE A 8 2.19 -11.80 -3.50
C ILE A 8 1.04 -12.79 -3.72
N THR A 9 1.10 -13.95 -3.07
CA THR A 9 0.01 -14.92 -3.05
C THR A 9 -0.48 -15.12 -1.61
N VAL A 10 -1.77 -14.95 -1.40
CA VAL A 10 -2.45 -15.20 -0.14
C VAL A 10 -3.30 -16.44 -0.30
N THR A 11 -3.15 -17.42 0.60
CA THR A 11 -3.85 -18.70 0.53
C THR A 11 -4.50 -19.01 1.87
N ASP A 12 -5.83 -19.17 1.87
CA ASP A 12 -6.68 -19.59 3.00
C ASP A 12 -6.41 -18.81 4.29
N LEU A 13 -6.11 -17.49 4.14
CA LEU A 13 -5.71 -16.65 5.26
C LEU A 13 -6.87 -16.41 6.22
N THR A 14 -6.63 -16.66 7.50
CA THR A 14 -7.56 -16.32 8.60
C THR A 14 -6.94 -15.27 9.51
N MET A 15 -7.64 -14.15 9.66
CA MET A 15 -7.26 -13.05 10.55
C MET A 15 -8.08 -13.12 11.84
N ALA A 16 -7.40 -13.20 12.99
CA ALA A 16 -8.08 -13.29 14.28
C ALA A 16 -7.41 -12.46 15.39
N TYR A 17 -8.19 -12.15 16.42
CA TYR A 17 -7.75 -11.56 17.68
C TYR A 17 -8.26 -12.45 18.81
N GLY A 18 -7.40 -13.32 19.35
CA GLY A 18 -7.82 -14.38 20.27
C GLY A 18 -8.85 -15.30 19.61
N SER A 19 -10.02 -15.45 20.24
CA SER A 19 -11.13 -16.25 19.71
C SER A 19 -11.99 -15.53 18.67
N TYR A 20 -11.81 -14.21 18.48
CA TYR A 20 -12.59 -13.43 17.52
C TYR A 20 -11.97 -13.53 16.12
N VAL A 21 -12.66 -14.20 15.20
CA VAL A 21 -12.30 -14.25 13.78
C VAL A 21 -12.83 -12.99 13.09
N LEU A 22 -11.92 -12.21 12.52
CA LEU A 22 -12.22 -10.98 11.78
C LEU A 22 -12.54 -11.28 10.32
N GLN A 23 -11.70 -12.09 9.68
CA GLN A 23 -11.88 -12.59 8.30
C GLN A 23 -11.30 -14.01 8.22
N HIS A 24 -11.82 -14.84 7.31
CA HIS A 24 -11.35 -16.21 7.06
C HIS A 24 -11.39 -16.55 5.57
N ASP A 25 -10.65 -17.59 5.20
CA ASP A 25 -10.61 -18.16 3.86
C ASP A 25 -10.30 -17.11 2.76
N LEU A 26 -9.41 -16.16 3.07
CA LEU A 26 -8.98 -15.19 2.09
C LEU A 26 -7.93 -15.81 1.17
N SER A 27 -8.22 -15.85 -0.13
CA SER A 27 -7.30 -16.37 -1.15
C SER A 27 -7.31 -15.47 -2.38
N PHE A 28 -6.18 -14.80 -2.66
CA PHE A 28 -6.04 -13.89 -3.80
C PHE A 28 -4.56 -13.74 -4.19
N THR A 29 -4.34 -13.19 -5.38
CA THR A 29 -3.00 -12.93 -5.91
C THR A 29 -2.87 -11.47 -6.32
N VAL A 30 -1.75 -10.86 -5.92
CA VAL A 30 -1.26 -9.58 -6.43
C VAL A 30 -0.17 -9.88 -7.43
N ASN A 31 -0.34 -9.46 -8.68
CA ASN A 31 0.67 -9.71 -9.72
C ASN A 31 1.68 -8.56 -9.78
N ARG A 32 2.83 -8.81 -10.40
CA ARG A 32 3.83 -7.77 -10.65
C ARG A 32 3.23 -6.65 -11.50
N GLY A 33 3.45 -5.41 -11.08
CA GLY A 33 2.92 -4.21 -11.74
C GLY A 33 1.42 -3.96 -11.51
N ASP A 34 0.73 -4.75 -10.67
CA ASP A 34 -0.63 -4.41 -10.24
C ASP A 34 -0.65 -3.15 -9.37
N ILE A 35 -1.70 -2.35 -9.49
CA ILE A 35 -2.21 -1.51 -8.42
C ILE A 35 -3.42 -2.23 -7.83
N PHE A 36 -3.15 -3.03 -6.81
CA PHE A 36 -4.13 -3.91 -6.17
C PHE A 36 -4.86 -3.19 -5.05
N ILE A 37 -6.19 -3.11 -5.15
CA ILE A 37 -7.02 -2.41 -4.18
C ILE A 37 -7.62 -3.39 -3.16
N ILE A 38 -7.40 -3.14 -1.88
CA ILE A 38 -8.12 -3.80 -0.78
C ILE A 38 -9.26 -2.86 -0.38
N MET A 39 -10.49 -3.22 -0.73
CA MET A 39 -11.68 -2.41 -0.47
C MET A 39 -12.73 -3.14 0.37
N GLY A 40 -13.71 -2.41 0.86
CA GLY A 40 -14.79 -2.93 1.72
C GLY A 40 -15.25 -1.91 2.74
N GLY A 41 -16.32 -2.23 3.46
CA GLY A 41 -16.91 -1.37 4.48
C GLY A 41 -15.98 -1.03 5.65
N SER A 42 -16.37 -0.03 6.46
CA SER A 42 -15.62 0.28 7.68
C SER A 42 -15.58 -0.94 8.62
N GLY A 43 -14.44 -1.20 9.25
CA GLY A 43 -14.25 -2.28 10.20
C GLY A 43 -14.15 -3.70 9.60
N CYS A 44 -14.22 -3.88 8.27
CA CYS A 44 -14.09 -5.21 7.65
C CYS A 44 -12.68 -5.82 7.73
N GLY A 45 -11.66 -5.09 8.21
CA GLY A 45 -10.33 -5.64 8.44
C GLY A 45 -9.27 -5.28 7.40
N LYS A 46 -9.49 -4.28 6.53
CA LYS A 46 -8.52 -3.87 5.48
C LYS A 46 -7.11 -3.58 6.03
N SER A 47 -7.00 -2.68 7.00
CA SER A 47 -5.70 -2.37 7.62
C SER A 47 -5.13 -3.54 8.44
N THR A 48 -5.98 -4.47 8.90
CA THR A 48 -5.51 -5.71 9.54
C THR A 48 -4.92 -6.64 8.48
N LEU A 49 -5.58 -6.80 7.33
CA LEU A 49 -5.03 -7.56 6.20
C LEU A 49 -3.67 -6.99 5.77
N LEU A 50 -3.59 -5.66 5.60
CA LEU A 50 -2.32 -5.01 5.30
C LEU A 50 -1.22 -5.40 6.30
N ARG A 51 -1.52 -5.40 7.62
CA ARG A 51 -0.54 -5.80 8.64
C ARG A 51 -0.06 -7.24 8.52
N HIS A 52 -0.92 -8.16 8.05
CA HIS A 52 -0.51 -9.53 7.75
C HIS A 52 0.40 -9.59 6.53
N LEU A 53 0.05 -8.82 5.48
CA LEU A 53 0.85 -8.74 4.26
C LEU A 53 2.25 -8.16 4.51
N VAL A 54 2.38 -7.12 5.34
CA VAL A 54 3.68 -6.48 5.62
C VAL A 54 4.43 -7.11 6.80
N GLY A 55 4.06 -8.31 7.23
CA GLY A 55 4.78 -9.04 8.28
C GLY A 55 4.66 -8.49 9.69
N LEU A 56 3.72 -7.57 9.96
CA LEU A 56 3.51 -6.99 11.31
C LEU A 56 2.61 -7.85 12.21
N LYS A 57 1.87 -8.78 11.61
CA LYS A 57 0.98 -9.67 12.37
C LYS A 57 0.88 -11.03 11.67
N GLU A 58 1.22 -12.08 12.40
CA GLU A 58 1.07 -13.46 11.93
C GLU A 58 -0.42 -13.82 11.78
N PRO A 59 -0.83 -14.48 10.69
CA PRO A 59 -2.20 -14.97 10.52
C PRO A 59 -2.49 -16.14 11.46
N ALA A 60 -3.77 -16.30 11.83
CA ALA A 60 -4.19 -17.45 12.62
C ALA A 60 -4.17 -18.75 11.83
N LYS A 61 -4.34 -18.67 10.50
CA LYS A 61 -4.21 -19.77 9.52
C LYS A 61 -3.88 -19.18 8.15
N GLY A 62 -3.41 -20.08 7.26
CA GLY A 62 -3.13 -19.73 5.88
C GLY A 62 -1.73 -19.19 5.69
N LYS A 63 -1.44 -18.66 4.49
CA LYS A 63 -0.11 -18.28 4.05
C LYS A 63 -0.12 -16.91 3.38
N VAL A 64 1.03 -16.23 3.49
CA VAL A 64 1.38 -15.06 2.69
C VAL A 64 2.72 -15.38 2.04
N GLU A 65 2.74 -15.49 0.73
CA GLU A 65 3.92 -15.86 -0.05
C GLU A 65 4.37 -14.67 -0.90
N TYR A 66 5.66 -14.35 -0.84
CA TYR A 66 6.35 -13.41 -1.71
C TYR A 66 7.13 -14.22 -2.76
N GLY A 67 6.66 -14.19 -4.01
CA GLY A 67 7.11 -15.15 -5.03
C GLY A 67 6.87 -16.58 -4.56
N SER A 68 7.94 -17.35 -4.30
CA SER A 68 7.85 -18.73 -3.80
C SER A 68 8.10 -18.86 -2.29
N THR A 69 8.37 -17.78 -1.57
CA THR A 69 8.74 -17.80 -0.15
C THR A 69 7.53 -17.52 0.74
N ASN A 70 7.11 -18.49 1.56
CA ASN A 70 6.12 -18.26 2.62
C ASN A 70 6.76 -17.41 3.71
N PHE A 71 6.27 -16.18 3.89
CA PHE A 71 6.85 -15.18 4.79
C PHE A 71 6.97 -15.68 6.24
N TRP A 72 5.93 -16.35 6.74
CA TRP A 72 5.87 -16.72 8.15
C TRP A 72 6.66 -18.00 8.49
N ASP A 73 6.95 -18.83 7.49
CA ASP A 73 7.80 -20.03 7.62
C ASP A 73 9.27 -19.73 7.35
N ALA A 74 9.58 -18.52 6.79
CA ALA A 74 10.94 -18.14 6.46
C ALA A 74 11.76 -17.79 7.70
N GLU A 75 13.08 -18.00 7.64
CA GLU A 75 14.01 -17.60 8.68
C GLU A 75 14.07 -16.08 8.83
N PRO A 76 14.45 -15.55 10.01
CA PRO A 76 14.45 -14.10 10.27
C PRO A 76 15.24 -13.28 9.24
N GLU A 77 16.42 -13.77 8.82
CA GLU A 77 17.25 -13.09 7.82
C GLU A 77 16.57 -13.00 6.45
N GLU A 78 15.81 -14.02 6.08
CA GLU A 78 15.04 -14.04 4.83
C GLU A 78 13.86 -13.08 4.92
N ARG A 79 13.14 -13.04 6.05
CA ARG A 79 12.07 -12.05 6.28
C ARG A 79 12.59 -10.62 6.20
N ASP A 80 13.73 -10.34 6.82
CA ASP A 80 14.38 -9.03 6.75
C ASP A 80 14.75 -8.66 5.31
N ARG A 81 15.25 -9.62 4.53
CA ARG A 81 15.55 -9.43 3.12
C ARG A 81 14.31 -9.07 2.32
N LEU A 82 13.22 -9.81 2.51
CA LEU A 82 11.93 -9.56 1.85
C LEU A 82 11.40 -8.16 2.22
N MET A 83 11.46 -7.78 3.50
CA MET A 83 10.93 -6.51 3.96
C MET A 83 11.75 -5.29 3.52
N ARG A 84 13.02 -5.45 3.16
CA ARG A 84 13.80 -4.38 2.49
C ARG A 84 13.28 -4.05 1.08
N GLY A 85 12.68 -5.04 0.41
CA GLY A 85 11.97 -4.86 -0.88
C GLY A 85 10.56 -4.30 -0.74
N VAL A 86 10.14 -3.90 0.47
CA VAL A 86 8.80 -3.40 0.77
C VAL A 86 8.85 -1.99 1.33
N GLY A 87 8.08 -1.07 0.74
CA GLY A 87 7.86 0.26 1.26
C GLY A 87 6.45 0.44 1.79
N ILE A 88 6.27 1.21 2.87
CA ILE A 88 4.96 1.40 3.49
C ILE A 88 4.67 2.88 3.70
N LEU A 89 3.52 3.34 3.16
CA LEU A 89 2.92 4.65 3.44
C LEU A 89 1.71 4.45 4.35
N TYR A 90 1.82 4.86 5.59
CA TYR A 90 0.70 4.88 6.54
C TYR A 90 -0.21 6.09 6.35
N GLN A 91 -1.44 6.01 6.80
CA GLN A 91 -2.50 7.02 6.65
C GLN A 91 -2.07 8.44 7.03
N SER A 92 -1.27 8.61 8.09
CA SER A 92 -0.76 9.93 8.53
C SER A 92 0.59 10.33 7.92
N GLY A 93 1.15 9.52 6.99
CA GLY A 93 2.53 9.64 6.51
C GLY A 93 3.57 9.09 7.49
N ALA A 94 3.24 9.01 8.79
CA ALA A 94 4.06 8.48 9.89
C ALA A 94 5.49 9.04 9.95
N LEU A 95 5.68 10.32 9.59
CA LEU A 95 6.97 11.00 9.69
C LEU A 95 7.34 11.26 11.15
N TRP A 96 8.62 11.13 11.46
CA TRP A 96 9.17 11.54 12.74
C TRP A 96 9.15 13.07 12.86
N SER A 97 8.36 13.60 13.81
CA SER A 97 8.13 15.04 13.96
C SER A 97 9.37 15.83 14.38
N SER A 98 10.33 15.17 15.01
CA SER A 98 11.61 15.75 15.46
C SER A 98 12.71 15.71 14.40
N MET A 99 12.43 15.17 13.21
CA MET A 99 13.35 15.07 12.08
C MET A 99 12.87 15.92 10.93
N THR A 100 13.80 16.49 10.16
CA THR A 100 13.50 17.14 8.88
C THR A 100 12.98 16.13 7.87
N LEU A 101 12.46 16.57 6.72
CA LEU A 101 12.06 15.67 5.64
C LEU A 101 13.26 14.88 5.12
N ALA A 102 14.41 15.53 4.95
CA ALA A 102 15.63 14.84 4.53
C ALA A 102 16.05 13.75 5.54
N GLU A 103 16.03 14.05 6.83
CA GLU A 103 16.37 13.09 7.87
C GLU A 103 15.40 11.89 7.91
N ASN A 104 14.10 12.13 7.73
CA ASN A 104 13.09 11.07 7.64
C ASN A 104 13.36 10.11 6.48
N ILE A 105 13.73 10.63 5.30
CA ILE A 105 14.00 9.82 4.11
C ILE A 105 15.38 9.15 4.20
N ALA A 106 16.36 9.82 4.80
CA ALA A 106 17.70 9.28 4.99
C ALA A 106 17.75 8.10 5.97
N MET A 107 16.79 8.00 6.91
CA MET A 107 16.82 7.01 7.98
C MET A 107 16.91 5.56 7.46
N PRO A 108 16.05 5.06 6.56
CA PRO A 108 16.20 3.70 6.03
C PRO A 108 17.48 3.52 5.21
N LEU A 109 17.98 4.54 4.52
CA LEU A 109 19.25 4.46 3.78
C LEU A 109 20.43 4.28 4.72
N ARG A 110 20.47 5.00 5.85
CA ARG A 110 21.53 4.88 6.87
C ARG A 110 21.54 3.51 7.56
N GLU A 111 20.34 2.94 7.77
CA GLU A 111 20.19 1.68 8.49
C GLU A 111 20.52 0.47 7.62
N TYR A 112 20.11 0.48 6.35
CA TYR A 112 20.12 -0.71 5.50
C TYR A 112 21.12 -0.66 4.34
N THR A 113 21.91 0.42 4.21
CA THR A 113 22.91 0.52 3.14
C THR A 113 24.28 0.94 3.67
N GLY A 114 25.33 0.70 2.87
CA GLY A 114 26.68 1.18 3.15
C GLY A 114 27.02 2.52 2.49
N LEU A 115 26.02 3.30 2.08
CA LEU A 115 26.18 4.56 1.36
C LEU A 115 26.83 5.64 2.25
N SER A 116 27.68 6.45 1.64
CA SER A 116 28.24 7.64 2.28
C SER A 116 27.17 8.71 2.53
N ALA A 117 27.44 9.63 3.44
CA ALA A 117 26.55 10.75 3.72
C ALA A 117 26.30 11.66 2.50
N ALA A 118 27.21 11.70 1.53
CA ALA A 118 27.05 12.45 0.29
C ALA A 118 26.06 11.74 -0.64
N GLU A 119 26.23 10.45 -0.87
CA GLU A 119 25.33 9.62 -1.68
C GLU A 119 23.90 9.61 -1.11
N ILE A 120 23.77 9.47 0.22
CA ILE A 120 22.45 9.55 0.89
C ILE A 120 21.79 10.90 0.62
N ARG A 121 22.49 12.03 0.69
CA ARG A 121 21.92 13.34 0.40
C ARG A 121 21.42 13.46 -1.04
N GLU A 122 22.17 12.93 -2.00
CA GLU A 122 21.76 12.94 -3.41
C GLU A 122 20.49 12.12 -3.63
N ILE A 123 20.42 10.90 -3.04
CA ILE A 123 19.22 10.05 -3.11
C ILE A 123 18.03 10.75 -2.44
N VAL A 124 18.20 11.33 -1.27
CA VAL A 124 17.15 12.05 -0.56
C VAL A 124 16.58 13.19 -1.40
N SER A 125 17.46 14.04 -1.97
CA SER A 125 17.02 15.14 -2.84
C SER A 125 16.29 14.64 -4.07
N LEU A 126 16.74 13.54 -4.68
CA LEU A 126 16.03 12.88 -5.78
C LEU A 126 14.64 12.40 -5.35
N LYS A 127 14.53 11.69 -4.21
CA LYS A 127 13.25 11.18 -3.71
C LYS A 127 12.26 12.31 -3.37
N LEU A 128 12.74 13.40 -2.79
CA LEU A 128 11.92 14.61 -2.56
C LEU A 128 11.47 15.24 -3.88
N ALA A 129 12.34 15.33 -4.86
CA ALA A 129 11.99 15.87 -6.18
C ALA A 129 10.93 15.02 -6.89
N LEU A 130 11.03 13.68 -6.82
CA LEU A 130 10.05 12.74 -7.41
C LEU A 130 8.64 12.94 -6.84
N VAL A 131 8.51 13.33 -5.58
CA VAL A 131 7.19 13.59 -4.98
C VAL A 131 6.79 15.07 -5.02
N GLY A 132 7.50 15.91 -5.80
CA GLY A 132 7.23 17.34 -5.95
C GLY A 132 7.51 18.15 -4.68
N LEU A 133 8.55 17.76 -3.92
CA LEU A 133 9.02 18.44 -2.71
C LEU A 133 10.50 18.87 -2.82
N ALA A 134 11.00 19.17 -4.03
CA ALA A 134 12.34 19.69 -4.21
C ALA A 134 12.53 21.00 -3.40
N GLY A 135 13.62 21.08 -2.65
CA GLY A 135 13.94 22.26 -1.81
C GLY A 135 13.24 22.29 -0.45
N PHE A 136 12.51 21.22 -0.07
CA PHE A 136 11.89 21.10 1.26
C PHE A 136 12.71 20.20 2.21
N ASP A 137 13.96 19.96 1.91
CA ASP A 137 14.87 19.05 2.61
C ASP A 137 14.93 19.35 4.12
N ASP A 138 15.09 20.62 4.47
CA ASP A 138 15.30 21.10 5.85
C ASP A 138 14.00 21.42 6.61
N TYR A 139 12.82 21.24 5.98
CA TYR A 139 11.53 21.47 6.63
C TYR A 139 11.18 20.33 7.57
N TYR A 140 10.55 20.67 8.69
CA TYR A 140 9.95 19.71 9.60
C TYR A 140 8.51 19.36 9.19
N PRO A 141 8.01 18.17 9.57
CA PRO A 141 6.62 17.79 9.27
C PRO A 141 5.58 18.80 9.78
N SER A 142 5.86 19.54 10.86
CA SER A 142 4.96 20.57 11.40
C SER A 142 4.81 21.80 10.50
N GLU A 143 5.76 22.03 9.58
CA GLU A 143 5.84 23.23 8.75
C GLU A 143 5.17 23.05 7.37
N ILE A 144 4.67 21.86 7.06
CA ILE A 144 4.13 21.51 5.75
C ILE A 144 2.67 21.04 5.84
N SER A 145 1.95 21.11 4.72
CA SER A 145 0.55 20.69 4.61
C SER A 145 0.37 19.17 4.79
N GLY A 146 -0.86 18.71 5.04
CA GLY A 146 -1.19 17.29 5.14
C GLY A 146 -0.84 16.51 3.87
N GLY A 147 -1.12 17.06 2.69
CA GLY A 147 -0.75 16.45 1.42
C GLY A 147 0.77 16.37 1.22
N MET A 148 1.53 17.39 1.62
CA MET A 148 2.98 17.35 1.59
C MET A 148 3.54 16.31 2.55
N LYS A 149 2.95 16.13 3.76
CA LYS A 149 3.34 15.07 4.70
C LYS A 149 3.19 13.68 4.09
N LYS A 150 2.09 13.42 3.39
CA LYS A 150 1.86 12.14 2.72
C LYS A 150 2.86 11.92 1.60
N ARG A 151 3.15 12.92 0.77
CA ARG A 151 4.17 12.82 -0.28
C ARG A 151 5.58 12.60 0.28
N ALA A 152 5.95 13.29 1.37
CA ALA A 152 7.21 13.03 2.06
C ALA A 152 7.26 11.62 2.68
N GLY A 153 6.15 11.13 3.24
CA GLY A 153 6.01 9.75 3.70
C GLY A 153 6.19 8.73 2.57
N LEU A 154 5.67 9.06 1.38
CA LEU A 154 5.88 8.24 0.17
C LEU A 154 7.36 8.27 -0.26
N ALA A 155 8.01 9.44 -0.27
CA ALA A 155 9.45 9.54 -0.56
C ALA A 155 10.28 8.65 0.38
N ARG A 156 9.93 8.62 1.68
CA ARG A 156 10.58 7.73 2.65
C ARG A 156 10.28 6.26 2.36
N ALA A 157 9.04 5.90 2.04
CA ALA A 157 8.67 4.53 1.67
C ALA A 157 9.45 4.02 0.45
N MET A 158 9.80 4.91 -0.47
CA MET A 158 10.57 4.63 -1.69
C MET A 158 12.09 4.74 -1.51
N ALA A 159 12.61 5.05 -0.32
CA ALA A 159 14.02 5.37 -0.13
C ALA A 159 14.96 4.23 -0.57
N LEU A 160 14.57 2.98 -0.35
CA LEU A 160 15.34 1.77 -0.70
C LEU A 160 14.99 1.19 -2.08
N ASP A 161 14.27 1.91 -2.94
CA ASP A 161 13.76 1.42 -4.23
C ASP A 161 13.02 0.07 -4.13
N PRO A 162 11.99 -0.03 -3.27
CA PRO A 162 11.29 -1.28 -3.05
C PRO A 162 10.52 -1.74 -4.30
N GLU A 163 10.44 -3.07 -4.50
CA GLU A 163 9.65 -3.67 -5.57
C GLU A 163 8.14 -3.57 -5.29
N ILE A 164 7.75 -3.52 -4.00
CA ILE A 164 6.36 -3.49 -3.55
C ILE A 164 6.13 -2.31 -2.62
N LEU A 165 5.05 -1.57 -2.89
CA LEU A 165 4.60 -0.46 -2.05
C LEU A 165 3.22 -0.76 -1.46
N PHE A 166 3.07 -0.57 -0.16
CA PHE A 166 1.80 -0.69 0.55
C PHE A 166 1.32 0.67 1.03
N PHE A 167 0.09 1.02 0.73
CA PHE A 167 -0.52 2.29 1.13
C PHE A 167 -1.78 2.04 1.96
N ASP A 168 -1.82 2.58 3.17
CA ASP A 168 -2.98 2.53 4.06
C ASP A 168 -3.70 3.87 4.04
N GLU A 169 -4.84 3.93 3.33
CA GLU A 169 -5.70 5.13 3.17
C GLU A 169 -4.90 6.37 2.71
N PRO A 170 -4.18 6.32 1.58
CA PRO A 170 -3.22 7.36 1.20
C PRO A 170 -3.87 8.72 0.94
N SER A 171 -5.09 8.75 0.37
CA SER A 171 -5.83 9.98 0.05
C SER A 171 -6.73 10.48 1.18
N ALA A 172 -6.91 9.68 2.26
CA ALA A 172 -7.81 10.07 3.36
C ALA A 172 -7.48 11.43 3.98
N GLY A 173 -8.48 12.31 4.07
CA GLY A 173 -8.34 13.64 4.64
C GLY A 173 -7.61 14.67 3.75
N LEU A 174 -7.33 14.33 2.49
CA LEU A 174 -6.85 15.28 1.49
C LEU A 174 -8.02 15.98 0.79
N ASP A 175 -7.78 17.21 0.33
CA ASP A 175 -8.66 17.84 -0.63
C ASP A 175 -8.59 17.12 -2.00
N PRO A 176 -9.62 17.28 -2.86
CA PRO A 176 -9.68 16.55 -4.13
C PRO A 176 -8.49 16.77 -5.06
N VAL A 177 -7.88 17.96 -5.03
CA VAL A 177 -6.72 18.28 -5.88
C VAL A 177 -5.48 17.52 -5.37
N SER A 178 -5.24 17.57 -4.06
CA SER A 178 -4.14 16.86 -3.42
C SER A 178 -4.30 15.32 -3.55
N ALA A 179 -5.52 14.80 -3.46
CA ALA A 179 -5.80 13.39 -3.66
C ALA A 179 -5.46 12.96 -5.10
N LYS A 180 -5.93 13.74 -6.10
CA LYS A 180 -5.60 13.47 -7.50
C LYS A 180 -4.10 13.52 -7.78
N LEU A 181 -3.37 14.50 -7.24
CA LEU A 181 -1.92 14.56 -7.40
C LEU A 181 -1.22 13.32 -6.82
N LEU A 182 -1.74 12.76 -5.72
CA LEU A 182 -1.20 11.53 -5.15
C LEU A 182 -1.54 10.32 -6.02
N ASP A 183 -2.75 10.25 -6.56
CA ASP A 183 -3.16 9.19 -7.50
C ASP A 183 -2.31 9.21 -8.78
N ASP A 184 -2.08 10.39 -9.37
CA ASP A 184 -1.21 10.57 -10.54
C ASP A 184 0.24 10.10 -10.24
N LEU A 185 0.76 10.42 -9.06
CA LEU A 185 2.08 9.95 -8.61
C LEU A 185 2.13 8.42 -8.43
N ILE A 186 1.08 7.80 -7.90
CA ILE A 186 0.97 6.34 -7.77
C ILE A 186 1.03 5.67 -9.15
N LEU A 187 0.31 6.21 -10.13
CA LEU A 187 0.36 5.72 -11.51
C LEU A 187 1.77 5.85 -12.11
N GLU A 188 2.43 7.00 -11.90
CA GLU A 188 3.79 7.24 -12.39
C GLU A 188 4.79 6.24 -11.79
N LEU A 189 4.69 5.92 -10.51
CA LEU A 189 5.54 4.92 -9.85
C LEU A 189 5.37 3.53 -10.46
N ARG A 190 4.13 3.11 -10.74
CA ARG A 190 3.87 1.84 -11.43
C ARG A 190 4.47 1.86 -12.85
N ASP A 191 4.17 2.89 -13.63
CA ASP A 191 4.47 2.93 -15.06
C ASP A 191 5.96 3.16 -15.35
N SER A 192 6.63 3.96 -14.51
CA SER A 192 8.04 4.33 -14.70
C SER A 192 9.01 3.41 -13.98
N LEU A 193 8.65 2.87 -12.81
CA LEU A 193 9.51 2.02 -11.99
C LEU A 193 9.11 0.54 -12.00
N GLY A 194 7.95 0.20 -12.61
CA GLY A 194 7.43 -1.17 -12.60
C GLY A 194 6.99 -1.65 -11.21
N SER A 195 6.78 -0.73 -10.26
CA SER A 195 6.43 -1.08 -8.88
C SER A 195 5.08 -1.79 -8.80
N THR A 196 4.98 -2.80 -7.96
CA THR A 196 3.73 -3.40 -7.55
C THR A 196 3.19 -2.62 -6.36
N ILE A 197 1.92 -2.22 -6.41
CA ILE A 197 1.34 -1.34 -5.39
C ILE A 197 0.08 -1.97 -4.80
N VAL A 198 -0.01 -2.03 -3.48
CA VAL A 198 -1.20 -2.49 -2.75
C VAL A 198 -1.79 -1.32 -1.98
N VAL A 199 -3.03 -0.96 -2.26
CA VAL A 199 -3.69 0.21 -1.67
C VAL A 199 -4.90 -0.24 -0.86
N VAL A 200 -4.91 0.07 0.42
CA VAL A 200 -6.12 0.01 1.24
C VAL A 200 -6.82 1.34 1.11
N THR A 201 -8.04 1.35 0.57
CA THR A 201 -8.84 2.58 0.48
C THR A 201 -10.34 2.30 0.38
N HIS A 202 -11.13 3.29 0.73
CA HIS A 202 -12.57 3.34 0.50
C HIS A 202 -12.98 4.54 -0.38
N GLU A 203 -12.00 5.31 -0.87
CA GLU A 203 -12.19 6.46 -1.75
C GLU A 203 -12.43 5.99 -3.19
N LEU A 204 -13.69 6.05 -3.64
CA LEU A 204 -14.09 5.51 -4.95
C LEU A 204 -13.40 6.21 -6.13
N ALA A 205 -13.14 7.52 -6.01
CA ALA A 205 -12.42 8.25 -7.04
C ALA A 205 -11.04 7.63 -7.31
N SER A 206 -10.26 7.37 -6.24
CA SER A 206 -8.96 6.71 -6.34
C SER A 206 -9.08 5.25 -6.80
N ILE A 207 -10.06 4.48 -6.26
CA ILE A 207 -10.28 3.08 -6.68
C ILE A 207 -10.40 2.96 -8.20
N PHE A 208 -11.24 3.81 -8.82
CA PHE A 208 -11.45 3.78 -10.27
C PHE A 208 -10.34 4.44 -11.08
N ALA A 209 -9.65 5.41 -10.49
CA ALA A 209 -8.57 6.11 -11.18
C ALA A 209 -7.30 5.27 -11.32
N ILE A 210 -6.95 4.49 -10.29
CA ILE A 210 -5.65 3.81 -10.24
C ILE A 210 -5.73 2.29 -10.19
N GLY A 211 -6.80 1.69 -9.65
CA GLY A 211 -6.89 0.23 -9.44
C GLY A 211 -7.10 -0.56 -10.73
N ASN A 212 -6.31 -1.59 -10.95
CA ASN A 212 -6.47 -2.54 -12.05
C ASN A 212 -6.80 -3.96 -11.58
N ASN A 213 -6.69 -4.23 -10.28
CA ASN A 213 -7.08 -5.47 -9.62
C ASN A 213 -7.52 -5.15 -8.20
N SER A 214 -8.38 -5.98 -7.58
CA SER A 214 -8.89 -5.68 -6.25
C SER A 214 -9.47 -6.89 -5.53
N VAL A 215 -9.66 -6.74 -4.21
CA VAL A 215 -10.44 -7.65 -3.38
C VAL A 215 -11.44 -6.85 -2.54
N PHE A 216 -12.69 -7.33 -2.46
CA PHE A 216 -13.72 -6.75 -1.61
C PHE A 216 -13.94 -7.61 -0.36
N LEU A 217 -13.64 -7.06 0.82
CA LEU A 217 -13.84 -7.70 2.12
C LEU A 217 -15.22 -7.36 2.67
N ASP A 218 -15.98 -8.38 3.03
CA ASP A 218 -17.30 -8.22 3.65
C ASP A 218 -17.24 -8.49 5.17
N PRO A 219 -17.73 -7.56 6.03
CA PRO A 219 -17.72 -7.75 7.48
C PRO A 219 -18.75 -8.76 7.97
N ASP A 220 -19.83 -9.02 7.21
CA ASP A 220 -20.91 -9.89 7.64
C ASP A 220 -20.57 -11.37 7.39
N SER A 221 -20.18 -11.71 6.15
CA SER A 221 -19.70 -13.05 5.79
C SER A 221 -18.28 -13.34 6.31
N LYS A 222 -17.55 -12.30 6.73
CA LYS A 222 -16.16 -12.37 7.21
C LYS A 222 -15.21 -13.03 6.21
N THR A 223 -15.41 -12.76 4.93
CA THR A 223 -14.55 -13.25 3.85
C THR A 223 -14.54 -12.26 2.69
N MET A 224 -13.76 -12.55 1.67
CA MET A 224 -13.81 -11.82 0.41
C MET A 224 -15.03 -12.28 -0.42
N ILE A 225 -15.79 -11.35 -0.99
CA ILE A 225 -16.98 -11.63 -1.80
C ILE A 225 -16.85 -11.23 -3.27
N ALA A 226 -15.80 -10.51 -3.63
CA ALA A 226 -15.46 -10.20 -5.01
C ALA A 226 -13.96 -9.98 -5.18
N GLN A 227 -13.46 -10.29 -6.38
CA GLN A 227 -12.08 -10.06 -6.81
C GLN A 227 -12.05 -9.67 -8.28
N GLY A 228 -11.13 -8.78 -8.67
CA GLY A 228 -10.88 -8.37 -10.05
C GLY A 228 -10.77 -6.86 -10.22
N ASP A 229 -10.75 -6.42 -11.48
CA ASP A 229 -10.72 -4.99 -11.83
C ASP A 229 -11.98 -4.28 -11.29
N PRO A 230 -11.83 -3.19 -10.50
CA PRO A 230 -12.98 -2.46 -9.94
C PRO A 230 -13.98 -1.97 -10.99
N THR A 231 -13.49 -1.60 -12.18
CA THR A 231 -14.36 -1.12 -13.28
C THR A 231 -15.17 -2.27 -13.87
N ILE A 232 -14.61 -3.47 -13.93
CA ILE A 232 -15.32 -4.68 -14.36
C ILE A 232 -16.31 -5.11 -13.27
N LEU A 233 -15.89 -5.10 -12.00
CA LEU A 233 -16.77 -5.43 -10.87
C LEU A 233 -17.99 -4.51 -10.79
N LEU A 234 -17.81 -3.21 -11.07
CA LEU A 234 -18.93 -2.26 -11.14
C LEU A 234 -19.98 -2.66 -12.18
N LYS A 235 -19.57 -3.24 -13.31
CA LYS A 235 -20.45 -3.59 -14.43
C LYS A 235 -21.06 -4.99 -14.28
N GLU A 236 -20.28 -5.95 -13.82
CA GLU A 236 -20.56 -7.37 -13.96
C GLU A 236 -20.81 -8.11 -12.64
N CYS A 237 -20.36 -7.57 -11.48
CA CYS A 237 -20.54 -8.24 -10.20
C CYS A 237 -22.03 -8.25 -9.83
N SER A 238 -22.57 -9.42 -9.54
CA SER A 238 -23.99 -9.59 -9.16
C SER A 238 -24.25 -9.38 -7.66
N ASP A 239 -23.19 -9.31 -6.83
CA ASP A 239 -23.35 -9.13 -5.39
C ASP A 239 -23.85 -7.71 -5.07
N PRO A 240 -24.99 -7.58 -4.35
CA PRO A 240 -25.62 -6.29 -4.09
C PRO A 240 -24.78 -5.39 -3.16
N LYS A 241 -23.96 -5.96 -2.27
CA LYS A 241 -23.09 -5.18 -1.36
C LYS A 241 -21.96 -4.52 -2.16
N VAL A 242 -21.34 -5.27 -3.07
CA VAL A 242 -20.29 -4.78 -3.97
C VAL A 242 -20.85 -3.68 -4.87
N GLN A 243 -22.03 -3.92 -5.49
CA GLN A 243 -22.70 -2.94 -6.33
C GLN A 243 -23.07 -1.67 -5.56
N THR A 244 -23.62 -1.81 -4.35
CA THR A 244 -23.99 -0.66 -3.51
C THR A 244 -22.75 0.14 -3.12
N PHE A 245 -21.63 -0.51 -2.83
CA PHE A 245 -20.38 0.16 -2.49
C PHE A 245 -19.83 0.92 -3.69
N LEU A 246 -19.65 0.24 -4.83
CA LEU A 246 -19.01 0.83 -6.01
C LEU A 246 -19.86 1.92 -6.67
N ARG A 247 -21.20 1.87 -6.56
CA ARG A 247 -22.10 2.89 -7.14
C ARG A 247 -22.22 4.17 -6.32
N ARG A 248 -21.82 4.19 -5.05
CA ARG A 248 -21.88 5.42 -4.23
C ARG A 248 -21.09 6.59 -4.83
N GLY A 249 -20.05 6.32 -5.62
CA GLY A 249 -19.27 7.33 -6.33
C GLY A 249 -19.88 7.84 -7.64
N ILE A 250 -20.98 7.24 -8.10
CA ILE A 250 -21.62 7.59 -9.39
C ILE A 250 -22.90 8.42 -9.17
N SER A 251 -23.38 8.51 -7.92
CA SER A 251 -24.60 9.25 -7.54
C SER A 251 -24.25 10.64 -7.04
N ALA A 252 -23.64 11.47 -7.90
CA ALA A 252 -23.48 12.91 -7.67
C ALA A 252 -23.53 13.65 -9.01
#